data_127aad2ebe6ac90546080e38a3bb906c
#
_entry.id   127aad2ebe6ac90546080e38a3bb906c
#
_cell.length_a   1.000
_cell.length_b   1.000
_cell.length_c   1.000
_cell.angle_alpha   90.00
_cell.angle_beta   90.00
_cell.angle_gamma   90.00
#
_symmetry.space_group_name_H-M   'P 1'
#
loop_
_entity.id
_entity.type
_entity.pdbx_description
1 polymer ?
#
loop_
_entity_poly.entity_id
_entity_poly.type
_entity_poly.pdbx_seq_one_letter_code
_entity_poly.pdbx_strand_id
1 'polypeptide(L)'
;MEAGGNDGVSQANQWDDSFKARSKNNRFAQRGRAMKQIRLTILLLALAILLAGCNGAGDPVRYDIPGGVSNLDPQFATDPAARMIISNTFEGLFSQMPDGSIQPCLAQSQEVSSDGLTYTFHLRTDAVWTGGGKQYDGTPVTAHDFVFAFRRMFNSQAASPFAGSFSCLKNADAILAGTLTADQLGVRAIDDYTLEITLDRPNVLLPELLSASYAMPCNEAFFRSTRARYGFDLDSLIFNGPFYISVWNNEKRIALRPNPQYVSDEPVLSPGVDLYTSAAQDGAGDPVARFLSGETDACKVGFESLPAVAAMGGDIEAFEDTVWVLVFNTRAEPFSNAPVRRAYAHSLNRALFEGQLPQNLRAASTLIPPAVRMGGEAFRAYAGEDGPIAYSTELARQYYTAGTDELGVSQIDPGEILVCETNNQKMLAGYVQQGLQRSFGLFSGLTVLPQDEVLARVNAGDFSAAILPLTADYSSPDALFSYFRSDSGQNFSGYQNAEFDALLASVASLDAQGQLEAYRDAERLLLSDGAVIPLYFETTCYATARGVSGIEFSPFLTGISFRNAMRE
;
A
#
# COMPACT_ATOMS: atom_id res chain seq x y z
N MET A 1 93.72 16.29 74.61
CA MET A 1 94.29 15.27 73.72
C MET A 1 93.17 14.55 73.13
N GLU A 2 92.85 14.95 71.96
CA GLU A 2 92.85 14.23 70.72
C GLU A 2 91.57 13.36 70.54
N ALA A 3 90.72 13.66 69.74
CA ALA A 3 90.70 13.79 68.27
C ALA A 3 90.28 12.48 67.64
N GLY A 4 89.32 12.58 66.80
CA GLY A 4 89.04 11.65 65.74
C GLY A 4 87.68 10.96 65.90
N GLY A 5 86.81 10.94 64.99
CA GLY A 5 86.84 11.30 63.61
C GLY A 5 85.49 10.88 63.05
N ASN A 6 84.95 11.71 62.28
CA ASN A 6 83.59 11.70 61.75
C ASN A 6 83.63 11.14 60.33
N ASP A 7 83.42 9.82 60.12
CA ASP A 7 83.34 9.21 58.75
C ASP A 7 82.18 8.27 58.54
N GLY A 8 81.12 8.30 59.41
CA GLY A 8 79.96 7.40 59.29
C GLY A 8 78.76 7.96 58.57
N VAL A 9 78.70 9.27 58.21
CA VAL A 9 77.47 9.94 57.70
C VAL A 9 77.41 10.05 56.18
N SER A 10 78.54 9.88 55.47
CA SER A 10 78.58 10.06 54.00
C SER A 10 78.05 8.86 53.18
N GLN A 11 78.17 7.64 53.74
CA GLN A 11 77.70 6.45 52.93
C GLN A 11 76.24 6.15 53.07
N ALA A 12 75.55 6.55 54.13
CA ALA A 12 74.12 6.31 54.31
C ALA A 12 73.24 7.16 53.34
N ASN A 13 73.67 8.39 53.01
CA ASN A 13 72.96 9.27 52.14
C ASN A 13 73.11 8.89 50.64
N GLN A 14 74.20 8.26 50.24
CA GLN A 14 74.37 7.79 48.85
C GLN A 14 73.53 6.56 48.50
N TRP A 15 73.22 5.71 49.49
CA TRP A 15 72.35 4.54 49.28
C TRP A 15 70.87 4.90 49.21
N ASP A 16 70.40 5.91 49.90
CA ASP A 16 69.01 6.32 49.92
C ASP A 16 68.62 7.04 48.61
N ASP A 17 69.49 7.85 48.00
CA ASP A 17 69.25 8.50 46.71
C ASP A 17 69.31 7.53 45.53
N SER A 18 70.17 6.49 45.58
CA SER A 18 70.20 5.46 44.53
C SER A 18 68.94 4.56 44.54
N PHE A 19 68.38 4.30 45.74
CA PHE A 19 67.13 3.51 45.89
C PHE A 19 65.90 4.32 45.45
N LYS A 20 65.85 5.62 45.77
CA LYS A 20 64.79 6.54 45.31
C LYS A 20 64.82 6.77 43.78
N ALA A 21 66.04 6.85 43.20
CA ALA A 21 66.18 6.96 41.74
C ALA A 21 65.76 5.68 40.99
N ARG A 22 66.07 4.47 41.51
CA ARG A 22 65.64 3.19 40.97
C ARG A 22 64.10 2.99 41.09
N SER A 23 63.50 3.41 42.21
CA SER A 23 62.08 3.36 42.46
C SER A 23 61.27 4.29 41.49
N LYS A 24 61.79 5.51 41.24
CA LYS A 24 61.17 6.44 40.25
C LYS A 24 61.30 5.90 38.83
N ASN A 25 62.40 5.37 38.40
CA ASN A 25 62.60 4.80 37.08
C ASN A 25 61.69 3.56 36.82
N ASN A 26 61.52 2.70 37.85
CA ASN A 26 60.61 1.57 37.76
C ASN A 26 59.15 2.01 37.66
N ARG A 27 58.74 3.07 38.37
CA ARG A 27 57.36 3.61 38.24
C ARG A 27 57.10 4.28 36.87
N PHE A 28 58.08 4.96 36.28
CA PHE A 28 57.99 5.52 34.92
C PHE A 28 57.97 4.42 33.87
N ALA A 29 58.80 3.37 34.03
CA ALA A 29 58.77 2.21 33.09
C ALA A 29 57.48 1.41 33.20
N GLN A 30 56.91 1.23 34.40
CA GLN A 30 55.61 0.60 34.59
C GLN A 30 54.45 1.45 34.01
N ARG A 31 54.45 2.78 34.22
CA ARG A 31 53.46 3.68 33.59
C ARG A 31 53.58 3.69 32.07
N GLY A 32 54.76 3.66 31.50
CA GLY A 32 55.00 3.58 30.06
C GLY A 32 54.48 2.26 29.45
N ARG A 33 54.64 1.12 30.17
CA ARG A 33 54.08 -0.19 29.75
C ARG A 33 52.58 -0.21 29.89
N ALA A 34 52.00 0.32 30.96
CA ALA A 34 50.55 0.42 31.16
C ALA A 34 49.90 1.31 30.08
N MET A 35 50.49 2.48 29.75
CA MET A 35 50.00 3.33 28.68
C MET A 35 50.11 2.68 27.29
N LYS A 36 51.16 1.89 27.01
CA LYS A 36 51.27 1.12 25.78
C LYS A 36 50.22 0.01 25.70
N GLN A 37 49.96 -0.68 26.82
CA GLN A 37 48.89 -1.69 26.89
C GLN A 37 47.51 -1.07 26.73
N ILE A 38 47.21 0.05 27.37
CA ILE A 38 45.94 0.79 27.20
C ILE A 38 45.78 1.25 25.75
N ARG A 39 46.81 1.80 25.11
CA ARG A 39 46.75 2.18 23.69
C ARG A 39 46.56 0.98 22.77
N LEU A 40 47.19 -0.16 23.04
CA LEU A 40 47.01 -1.39 22.29
C LEU A 40 45.60 -1.95 22.46
N THR A 41 45.04 -1.90 23.69
CA THR A 41 43.68 -2.34 23.98
C THR A 41 42.64 -1.43 23.30
N ILE A 42 42.85 -0.11 23.30
CA ILE A 42 42.00 0.84 22.59
C ILE A 42 42.08 0.61 21.07
N LEU A 43 43.29 0.34 20.56
CA LEU A 43 43.47 0.05 19.12
C LEU A 43 42.81 -1.28 18.72
N LEU A 44 42.92 -2.30 19.59
CA LEU A 44 42.25 -3.60 19.39
C LEU A 44 40.73 -3.48 19.53
N LEU A 45 40.24 -2.65 20.45
CA LEU A 45 38.79 -2.37 20.56
C LEU A 45 38.27 -1.58 19.34
N ALA A 46 39.03 -0.58 18.88
CA ALA A 46 38.71 0.17 17.68
C ALA A 46 38.75 -0.72 16.42
N LEU A 47 39.72 -1.65 16.34
CA LEU A 47 39.82 -2.62 15.28
C LEU A 47 38.68 -3.66 15.34
N ALA A 48 38.29 -4.08 16.57
CA ALA A 48 37.13 -4.96 16.77
C ALA A 48 35.83 -4.28 16.41
N ILE A 49 35.65 -2.99 16.68
CA ILE A 49 34.50 -2.18 16.26
C ILE A 49 34.51 -1.99 14.74
N LEU A 50 35.69 -1.77 14.12
CA LEU A 50 35.81 -1.70 12.65
C LEU A 50 35.55 -3.05 11.98
N LEU A 51 35.93 -4.17 12.59
CA LEU A 51 35.65 -5.52 12.09
C LEU A 51 34.20 -5.95 12.37
N ALA A 52 33.57 -5.48 13.44
CA ALA A 52 32.15 -5.67 13.69
C ALA A 52 31.26 -4.82 12.74
N GLY A 53 31.75 -3.66 12.30
CA GLY A 53 31.09 -2.83 11.29
C GLY A 53 31.16 -3.38 9.86
N CYS A 54 31.98 -4.39 9.59
CA CYS A 54 32.08 -5.05 8.27
C CYS A 54 31.31 -6.37 8.17
N ASN A 55 30.63 -6.83 9.24
CA ASN A 55 29.88 -8.11 9.25
C ASN A 55 28.35 -7.91 9.29
N GLY A 56 27.81 -6.85 8.69
CA GLY A 56 26.39 -6.53 8.80
C GLY A 56 25.63 -6.35 7.50
N ALA A 57 26.23 -6.56 6.33
CA ALA A 57 25.45 -6.63 5.10
C ALA A 57 25.12 -8.11 4.83
N GLY A 58 24.01 -8.61 5.38
CA GLY A 58 23.42 -9.88 4.96
C GLY A 58 23.12 -9.84 3.45
N ASP A 59 22.82 -10.99 2.86
CA ASP A 59 22.37 -11.03 1.48
C ASP A 59 20.98 -10.36 1.34
N PRO A 60 20.72 -9.62 0.24
CA PRO A 60 19.41 -9.07 -0.03
C PRO A 60 18.32 -10.14 -0.04
N VAL A 61 17.14 -9.80 0.48
CA VAL A 61 15.95 -10.65 0.36
C VAL A 61 15.52 -10.70 -1.10
N ARG A 62 15.13 -11.89 -1.57
CA ARG A 62 14.70 -12.14 -2.95
C ARG A 62 13.19 -12.34 -3.00
N TYR A 63 12.50 -11.48 -3.72
CA TYR A 63 11.04 -11.51 -3.86
C TYR A 63 10.65 -11.58 -5.34
N ASP A 64 9.56 -12.27 -5.65
CA ASP A 64 9.04 -12.39 -7.00
C ASP A 64 7.89 -11.40 -7.25
N ILE A 65 7.97 -10.62 -8.33
CA ILE A 65 6.90 -9.73 -8.76
C ILE A 65 6.35 -10.19 -10.12
N PRO A 66 5.02 -10.14 -10.32
CA PRO A 66 4.40 -10.50 -11.59
C PRO A 66 4.75 -9.45 -12.65
N GLY A 67 5.45 -9.88 -13.70
CA GLY A 67 5.78 -9.01 -14.85
C GLY A 67 6.86 -7.97 -14.56
N GLY A 68 7.12 -7.12 -15.55
CA GLY A 68 8.01 -5.96 -15.43
C GLY A 68 7.25 -4.71 -15.06
N VAL A 69 7.94 -3.74 -14.47
CA VAL A 69 7.39 -2.44 -14.09
C VAL A 69 7.79 -1.40 -15.13
N SER A 70 6.81 -0.76 -15.76
CA SER A 70 7.04 0.21 -16.84
C SER A 70 7.00 1.66 -16.39
N ASN A 71 6.39 1.96 -15.25
CA ASN A 71 6.21 3.30 -14.73
C ASN A 71 6.29 3.32 -13.21
N LEU A 72 7.18 4.14 -12.65
CA LEU A 72 7.35 4.39 -11.21
C LEU A 72 7.09 5.87 -10.86
N ASP A 73 6.30 6.58 -11.67
CA ASP A 73 5.79 7.90 -11.31
C ASP A 73 4.68 7.73 -10.26
N PRO A 74 4.86 8.19 -9.00
CA PRO A 74 3.88 7.96 -7.94
C PRO A 74 2.46 8.41 -8.29
N GLN A 75 2.31 9.56 -8.95
CA GLN A 75 1.00 10.11 -9.29
C GLN A 75 0.31 9.40 -10.47
N PHE A 76 0.97 8.45 -11.15
CA PHE A 76 0.44 7.82 -12.37
C PHE A 76 0.60 6.28 -12.40
N ALA A 77 1.37 5.69 -11.50
CA ALA A 77 1.61 4.26 -11.46
C ALA A 77 0.39 3.49 -10.90
N THR A 78 -0.31 2.74 -11.75
CA THR A 78 -1.48 1.93 -11.38
C THR A 78 -1.15 0.47 -11.10
N ASP A 79 -0.03 -0.01 -11.60
CA ASP A 79 0.42 -1.40 -11.41
C ASP A 79 0.74 -1.68 -9.92
N PRO A 80 0.24 -2.78 -9.32
CA PRO A 80 0.48 -3.09 -7.91
C PRO A 80 1.95 -3.28 -7.55
N ALA A 81 2.77 -3.87 -8.44
CA ALA A 81 4.21 -4.03 -8.19
C ALA A 81 4.93 -2.67 -8.23
N ALA A 82 4.52 -1.77 -9.13
CA ALA A 82 5.02 -0.40 -9.16
C ALA A 82 4.67 0.35 -7.87
N ARG A 83 3.44 0.24 -7.39
CA ARG A 83 2.98 0.88 -6.14
C ARG A 83 3.74 0.36 -4.92
N MET A 84 3.99 -0.96 -4.85
CA MET A 84 4.82 -1.57 -3.82
C MET A 84 6.26 -1.03 -3.84
N ILE A 85 6.88 -0.91 -5.02
CA ILE A 85 8.23 -0.34 -5.16
C ILE A 85 8.24 1.13 -4.72
N ILE A 86 7.24 1.92 -5.14
CA ILE A 86 7.08 3.32 -4.74
C ILE A 86 6.99 3.44 -3.22
N SER A 87 6.16 2.63 -2.55
CA SER A 87 6.01 2.67 -1.09
C SER A 87 7.28 2.29 -0.33
N ASN A 88 8.22 1.57 -0.94
CA ASN A 88 9.53 1.25 -0.36
C ASN A 88 10.64 2.26 -0.72
N THR A 89 10.44 3.09 -1.75
CA THR A 89 11.48 4.01 -2.24
C THR A 89 11.15 5.49 -2.07
N PHE A 90 9.89 5.80 -1.80
CA PHE A 90 9.42 7.13 -1.43
C PHE A 90 8.81 7.12 -0.03
N GLU A 91 8.73 8.28 0.58
CA GLU A 91 8.04 8.54 1.83
C GLU A 91 7.14 9.76 1.68
N GLY A 92 5.88 9.62 2.15
CA GLY A 92 4.86 10.66 2.13
C GLY A 92 4.70 11.35 3.49
N LEU A 93 3.57 12.05 3.68
CA LEU A 93 3.23 12.65 4.98
C LEU A 93 3.00 11.57 6.05
N PHE A 94 2.36 10.48 5.66
CA PHE A 94 2.04 9.32 6.50
C PHE A 94 2.43 8.04 5.79
N SER A 95 2.57 6.96 6.55
CA SER A 95 2.63 5.60 6.03
C SER A 95 1.54 4.74 6.66
N GLN A 96 1.10 3.74 5.92
CA GLN A 96 0.18 2.73 6.38
C GLN A 96 0.96 1.52 6.91
N MET A 97 0.61 1.07 8.11
CA MET A 97 1.16 -0.12 8.72
C MET A 97 0.40 -1.37 8.25
N PRO A 98 0.99 -2.58 8.39
CA PRO A 98 0.33 -3.84 7.98
C PRO A 98 -1.03 -4.08 8.65
N ASP A 99 -1.22 -3.59 9.87
CA ASP A 99 -2.51 -3.67 10.60
C ASP A 99 -3.54 -2.63 10.14
N GLY A 100 -3.18 -1.78 9.15
CA GLY A 100 -4.02 -0.71 8.62
C GLY A 100 -3.98 0.59 9.41
N SER A 101 -3.22 0.67 10.50
CA SER A 101 -3.02 1.94 11.21
C SER A 101 -2.14 2.90 10.40
N ILE A 102 -2.29 4.20 10.67
CA ILE A 102 -1.53 5.25 10.01
C ILE A 102 -0.48 5.79 10.97
N GLN A 103 0.76 5.94 10.48
CA GLN A 103 1.84 6.55 11.23
C GLN A 103 2.38 7.80 10.53
N PRO A 104 2.72 8.87 11.29
CA PRO A 104 3.41 10.04 10.74
C PRO A 104 4.79 9.66 10.17
N CYS A 105 5.13 10.24 9.01
CA CYS A 105 6.44 10.10 8.38
C CYS A 105 7.09 11.47 8.17
N LEU A 106 6.88 12.08 6.99
CA LEU A 106 7.38 13.45 6.77
C LEU A 106 6.58 14.49 7.55
N ALA A 107 5.31 14.23 7.89
CA ALA A 107 4.53 15.07 8.81
C ALA A 107 4.96 14.80 10.25
N GLN A 108 5.70 15.71 10.87
CA GLN A 108 6.09 15.63 12.28
C GLN A 108 4.91 15.93 13.23
N SER A 109 4.02 16.83 12.81
CA SER A 109 2.77 17.13 13.51
C SER A 109 1.72 17.67 12.56
N GLN A 110 0.46 17.64 12.99
CA GLN A 110 -0.65 18.22 12.24
C GLN A 110 -1.56 19.04 13.16
N GLU A 111 -2.14 20.08 12.61
CA GLU A 111 -3.22 20.86 13.21
C GLU A 111 -4.45 20.83 12.30
N VAL A 112 -5.63 20.70 12.89
CA VAL A 112 -6.89 20.70 12.14
C VAL A 112 -7.76 21.83 12.66
N SER A 113 -8.29 22.65 11.76
CA SER A 113 -9.22 23.72 12.12
C SER A 113 -10.51 23.18 12.75
N SER A 114 -11.17 24.00 13.56
CA SER A 114 -12.38 23.57 14.30
C SER A 114 -13.55 23.16 13.41
N ASP A 115 -13.57 23.59 12.14
CA ASP A 115 -14.56 23.21 11.13
C ASP A 115 -14.15 21.95 10.33
N GLY A 116 -12.95 21.39 10.61
CA GLY A 116 -12.43 20.20 9.91
C GLY A 116 -12.04 20.45 8.44
N LEU A 117 -11.94 21.72 8.00
CA LEU A 117 -11.70 22.06 6.60
C LEU A 117 -10.25 22.42 6.28
N THR A 118 -9.44 22.75 7.28
CA THR A 118 -8.04 23.12 7.05
C THR A 118 -7.13 22.25 7.89
N TYR A 119 -6.20 21.57 7.23
CA TYR A 119 -5.14 20.78 7.83
C TYR A 119 -3.81 21.49 7.61
N THR A 120 -3.06 21.72 8.68
CA THR A 120 -1.70 22.27 8.63
C THR A 120 -0.73 21.20 9.09
N PHE A 121 0.18 20.80 8.20
CA PHE A 121 1.21 19.79 8.48
C PHE A 121 2.55 20.47 8.64
N HIS A 122 3.23 20.22 9.77
CA HIS A 122 4.61 20.63 9.99
C HIS A 122 5.52 19.47 9.61
N LEU A 123 6.37 19.69 8.61
CA LEU A 123 7.25 18.68 8.07
C LEU A 123 8.55 18.58 8.86
N ARG A 124 9.14 17.40 8.92
CA ARG A 124 10.52 17.22 9.40
C ARG A 124 11.49 17.94 8.46
N THR A 125 12.58 18.46 9.00
CA THR A 125 13.54 19.32 8.26
C THR A 125 14.79 18.58 7.80
N ASP A 126 14.94 17.30 8.15
CA ASP A 126 16.12 16.47 7.89
C ASP A 126 15.94 15.48 6.74
N ALA A 127 14.76 15.42 6.13
CA ALA A 127 14.49 14.59 4.98
C ALA A 127 15.08 15.20 3.70
N VAL A 128 15.78 14.38 2.92
CA VAL A 128 16.44 14.81 1.69
C VAL A 128 16.18 13.85 0.53
N TRP A 129 16.33 14.36 -0.67
CA TRP A 129 16.29 13.58 -1.91
C TRP A 129 17.62 12.87 -2.13
N THR A 130 17.58 11.62 -2.59
CA THR A 130 18.72 10.79 -2.95
C THR A 130 18.70 10.49 -4.45
N GLY A 131 19.83 10.70 -5.14
CA GLY A 131 19.94 10.46 -6.58
C GLY A 131 19.86 11.72 -7.43
N GLY A 132 19.68 11.57 -8.75
CA GLY A 132 19.62 12.70 -9.68
C GLY A 132 20.94 13.45 -9.88
N GLY A 133 22.07 12.86 -9.45
CA GLY A 133 23.40 13.46 -9.49
C GLY A 133 23.59 14.60 -8.47
N LYS A 134 24.77 15.22 -8.47
CA LYS A 134 25.18 16.22 -7.46
C LYS A 134 24.26 17.43 -7.32
N GLN A 135 23.42 17.69 -8.31
CA GLN A 135 22.51 18.84 -8.30
C GLN A 135 21.30 18.60 -7.39
N TYR A 136 20.82 17.36 -7.29
CA TYR A 136 19.59 17.01 -6.59
C TYR A 136 19.85 16.17 -5.34
N ASP A 137 20.94 15.40 -5.35
CA ASP A 137 21.35 14.54 -4.25
C ASP A 137 21.62 15.35 -2.99
N GLY A 138 20.95 15.01 -1.88
CA GLY A 138 21.01 15.73 -0.62
C GLY A 138 20.20 17.03 -0.56
N THR A 139 19.39 17.35 -1.58
CA THR A 139 18.49 18.51 -1.52
C THR A 139 17.32 18.23 -0.57
N PRO A 140 16.85 19.23 0.23
CA PRO A 140 15.74 19.01 1.16
C PRO A 140 14.44 18.61 0.46
N VAL A 141 13.66 17.73 1.12
CA VAL A 141 12.25 17.52 0.79
C VAL A 141 11.44 18.61 1.47
N THR A 142 10.59 19.29 0.72
CA THR A 142 9.87 20.49 1.20
C THR A 142 8.37 20.40 0.94
N ALA A 143 7.59 21.29 1.56
CA ALA A 143 6.16 21.45 1.31
C ALA A 143 5.86 21.77 -0.18
N HIS A 144 6.80 22.43 -0.87
CA HIS A 144 6.67 22.72 -2.30
C HIS A 144 6.64 21.45 -3.16
N ASP A 145 7.35 20.38 -2.76
CA ASP A 145 7.36 19.11 -3.47
C ASP A 145 5.98 18.43 -3.40
N PHE A 146 5.26 18.56 -2.28
CA PHE A 146 3.88 18.10 -2.14
C PHE A 146 2.91 18.94 -2.98
N VAL A 147 3.02 20.26 -2.90
CA VAL A 147 2.18 21.17 -3.71
C VAL A 147 2.33 20.83 -5.20
N PHE A 148 3.55 20.61 -5.66
CA PHE A 148 3.80 20.26 -7.05
C PHE A 148 3.22 18.89 -7.41
N ALA A 149 3.38 17.87 -6.55
CA ALA A 149 2.82 16.53 -6.76
C ALA A 149 1.29 16.56 -6.92
N PHE A 150 0.58 17.27 -6.03
CA PHE A 150 -0.88 17.41 -6.12
C PHE A 150 -1.32 18.20 -7.36
N ARG A 151 -0.65 19.31 -7.69
CA ARG A 151 -0.96 20.06 -8.91
C ARG A 151 -0.75 19.25 -10.19
N ARG A 152 0.27 18.39 -10.22
CA ARG A 152 0.47 17.45 -11.34
C ARG A 152 -0.69 16.47 -11.46
N MET A 153 -1.13 15.91 -10.34
CA MET A 153 -2.23 14.95 -10.29
C MET A 153 -3.51 15.55 -10.88
N PHE A 154 -3.80 16.81 -10.60
CA PHE A 154 -4.97 17.54 -11.06
C PHE A 154 -4.78 18.27 -12.41
N ASN A 155 -3.65 18.10 -13.07
CA ASN A 155 -3.43 18.72 -14.39
C ASN A 155 -4.32 18.05 -15.44
N SER A 156 -5.24 18.81 -16.02
CA SER A 156 -6.20 18.33 -17.01
C SER A 156 -5.57 17.69 -18.27
N GLN A 157 -4.31 18.04 -18.57
CA GLN A 157 -3.58 17.44 -19.70
C GLN A 157 -2.93 16.10 -19.36
N ALA A 158 -2.71 15.81 -18.07
CA ALA A 158 -2.04 14.60 -17.62
C ALA A 158 -3.01 13.50 -17.16
N ALA A 159 -4.23 13.85 -16.74
CA ALA A 159 -5.31 12.93 -16.36
C ALA A 159 -4.86 11.80 -15.40
N SER A 160 -4.36 12.16 -14.20
CA SER A 160 -4.00 11.15 -13.21
C SER A 160 -5.24 10.32 -12.80
N PRO A 161 -5.11 8.98 -12.75
CA PRO A 161 -6.21 8.12 -12.33
C PRO A 161 -6.59 8.31 -10.85
N PHE A 162 -5.72 8.94 -10.05
CA PHE A 162 -5.91 9.12 -8.60
C PHE A 162 -6.46 10.50 -8.20
N ALA A 163 -6.64 11.43 -9.13
CA ALA A 163 -7.15 12.76 -8.82
C ALA A 163 -8.52 12.71 -8.13
N GLY A 164 -9.40 11.80 -8.56
CA GLY A 164 -10.72 11.58 -7.96
C GLY A 164 -10.69 11.16 -6.49
N SER A 165 -9.64 10.47 -6.03
CA SER A 165 -9.49 10.09 -4.62
C SER A 165 -9.37 11.31 -3.68
N PHE A 166 -8.94 12.44 -4.22
CA PHE A 166 -8.81 13.71 -3.50
C PHE A 166 -9.88 14.73 -3.88
N SER A 167 -11.07 14.30 -4.31
CA SER A 167 -12.20 15.19 -4.62
C SER A 167 -12.67 16.04 -3.44
N CYS A 168 -12.28 15.69 -2.20
CA CYS A 168 -12.54 16.51 -1.02
C CYS A 168 -11.70 17.79 -0.94
N LEU A 169 -10.60 17.89 -1.71
CA LEU A 169 -9.76 19.10 -1.71
C LEU A 169 -10.51 20.28 -2.29
N LYS A 170 -10.30 21.45 -1.71
CA LYS A 170 -10.91 22.70 -2.20
C LYS A 170 -10.61 22.91 -3.69
N ASN A 171 -11.67 23.20 -4.44
CA ASN A 171 -11.66 23.40 -5.90
C ASN A 171 -11.39 22.12 -6.73
N ALA A 172 -11.23 20.94 -6.13
CA ALA A 172 -10.91 19.71 -6.85
C ALA A 172 -11.90 19.43 -7.99
N ASP A 173 -13.20 19.43 -7.69
CA ASP A 173 -14.25 19.14 -8.67
C ASP A 173 -14.30 20.16 -9.81
N ALA A 174 -14.11 21.45 -9.50
CA ALA A 174 -14.06 22.51 -10.49
C ALA A 174 -12.84 22.40 -11.43
N ILE A 175 -11.71 21.93 -10.90
CA ILE A 175 -10.50 21.68 -11.68
C ILE A 175 -10.69 20.45 -12.57
N LEU A 176 -11.23 19.36 -12.04
CA LEU A 176 -11.54 18.15 -12.81
C LEU A 176 -12.57 18.42 -13.92
N ALA A 177 -13.55 19.30 -13.66
CA ALA A 177 -14.50 19.77 -14.67
C ALA A 177 -13.90 20.77 -15.68
N GLY A 178 -12.61 21.18 -15.51
CA GLY A 178 -11.92 22.12 -16.40
C GLY A 178 -12.37 23.59 -16.27
N THR A 179 -13.08 23.96 -15.20
CA THR A 179 -13.54 25.32 -14.94
C THR A 179 -12.50 26.15 -14.17
N LEU A 180 -11.61 25.49 -13.43
CA LEU A 180 -10.46 26.07 -12.73
C LEU A 180 -9.17 25.38 -13.17
N THR A 181 -8.03 25.97 -12.79
CA THR A 181 -6.69 25.42 -13.08
C THR A 181 -6.07 24.78 -11.84
N ALA A 182 -5.15 23.84 -12.00
CA ALA A 182 -4.55 23.07 -10.91
C ALA A 182 -3.79 23.91 -9.86
N ASP A 183 -3.37 25.12 -10.20
CA ASP A 183 -2.75 26.07 -9.26
C ASP A 183 -3.75 26.66 -8.24
N GLN A 184 -5.05 26.52 -8.48
CA GLN A 184 -6.12 26.94 -7.58
C GLN A 184 -6.58 25.84 -6.62
N LEU A 185 -5.94 24.64 -6.68
CA LEU A 185 -6.20 23.55 -5.76
C LEU A 185 -5.90 23.96 -4.32
N GLY A 186 -6.72 23.49 -3.37
CA GLY A 186 -6.58 23.76 -1.94
C GLY A 186 -5.33 23.17 -1.28
N VAL A 187 -4.17 23.22 -1.95
CA VAL A 187 -2.89 22.74 -1.42
C VAL A 187 -1.83 23.83 -1.60
N ARG A 188 -1.24 24.30 -0.49
CA ARG A 188 -0.23 25.36 -0.54
C ARG A 188 0.90 25.16 0.47
N ALA A 189 2.11 25.55 0.11
CA ALA A 189 3.22 25.71 1.04
C ALA A 189 3.11 27.10 1.71
N ILE A 190 3.07 27.12 3.04
CA ILE A 190 3.14 28.36 3.83
C ILE A 190 4.59 28.83 3.90
N ASP A 191 5.48 27.86 4.09
CA ASP A 191 6.94 27.96 4.00
C ASP A 191 7.50 26.61 3.55
N ASP A 192 8.84 26.43 3.57
CA ASP A 192 9.49 25.22 3.09
C ASP A 192 9.06 23.95 3.87
N TYR A 193 8.63 24.08 5.12
CA TYR A 193 8.30 22.96 6.00
C TYR A 193 6.89 23.03 6.60
N THR A 194 6.05 23.91 6.10
CA THR A 194 4.64 24.01 6.51
C THR A 194 3.74 23.86 5.30
N LEU A 195 3.03 22.74 5.23
CA LEU A 195 2.06 22.42 4.18
C LEU A 195 0.65 22.64 4.72
N GLU A 196 -0.16 23.42 4.00
CA GLU A 196 -1.58 23.58 4.29
C GLU A 196 -2.43 22.91 3.22
N ILE A 197 -3.39 22.12 3.65
CA ILE A 197 -4.41 21.47 2.80
C ILE A 197 -5.78 21.98 3.24
N THR A 198 -6.53 22.57 2.32
CA THR A 198 -7.90 23.05 2.53
C THR A 198 -8.88 22.15 1.78
N LEU A 199 -9.98 21.79 2.44
CA LEU A 199 -11.04 20.93 1.92
C LEU A 199 -12.29 21.76 1.58
N ASP A 200 -13.11 21.29 0.64
CA ASP A 200 -14.46 21.80 0.38
C ASP A 200 -15.50 21.16 1.33
N ARG A 201 -15.21 19.99 1.86
CA ARG A 201 -16.00 19.28 2.87
C ARG A 201 -15.08 18.55 3.86
N PRO A 202 -15.45 18.42 5.14
CA PRO A 202 -14.64 17.68 6.10
C PRO A 202 -14.40 16.22 5.63
N ASN A 203 -13.17 15.72 5.82
CA ASN A 203 -12.84 14.35 5.52
C ASN A 203 -11.86 13.82 6.59
N VAL A 204 -12.35 13.00 7.51
CA VAL A 204 -11.55 12.43 8.61
C VAL A 204 -10.55 11.39 8.13
N LEU A 205 -10.72 10.88 6.90
CA LEU A 205 -9.82 9.90 6.27
C LEU A 205 -8.72 10.57 5.44
N LEU A 206 -8.55 11.89 5.54
CA LEU A 206 -7.49 12.58 4.81
C LEU A 206 -6.10 12.01 5.13
N PRO A 207 -5.73 11.67 6.39
CA PRO A 207 -4.44 11.03 6.69
C PRO A 207 -4.25 9.68 5.99
N GLU A 208 -5.29 8.86 5.90
CA GLU A 208 -5.29 7.58 5.18
C GLU A 208 -5.06 7.80 3.68
N LEU A 209 -5.75 8.74 3.06
CA LEU A 209 -5.54 9.11 1.66
C LEU A 209 -4.11 9.62 1.42
N LEU A 210 -3.56 10.38 2.38
CA LEU A 210 -2.19 10.92 2.32
C LEU A 210 -1.10 9.88 2.59
N SER A 211 -1.45 8.67 3.05
CA SER A 211 -0.51 7.54 3.19
C SER A 211 -0.35 6.73 1.90
N ALA A 212 -1.22 6.92 0.92
CA ALA A 212 -1.20 6.18 -0.32
C ALA A 212 0.01 6.50 -1.19
N SER A 213 0.48 5.52 -1.98
CA SER A 213 1.66 5.66 -2.85
C SER A 213 1.58 6.81 -3.85
N TYR A 214 0.38 7.23 -4.23
CA TYR A 214 0.16 8.34 -5.15
C TYR A 214 0.20 9.73 -4.48
N ALA A 215 0.26 9.79 -3.14
CA ALA A 215 0.37 11.04 -2.38
C ALA A 215 1.84 11.44 -2.08
N MET A 216 2.81 10.73 -2.64
CA MET A 216 4.24 10.99 -2.44
C MET A 216 4.67 12.34 -3.02
N PRO A 217 5.66 13.04 -2.43
CA PRO A 217 6.18 14.30 -2.94
C PRO A 217 6.86 14.12 -4.29
N CYS A 218 6.97 15.20 -5.06
CA CYS A 218 7.66 15.25 -6.35
C CYS A 218 8.50 16.53 -6.46
N ASN A 219 9.81 16.41 -6.61
CA ASN A 219 10.68 17.56 -6.77
C ASN A 219 10.48 18.20 -8.16
N GLU A 220 9.95 19.43 -8.18
CA GLU A 220 9.61 20.13 -9.43
C GLU A 220 10.82 20.35 -10.34
N ALA A 221 11.96 20.78 -9.79
CA ALA A 221 13.14 21.08 -10.56
C ALA A 221 13.69 19.81 -11.23
N PHE A 222 13.74 18.70 -10.50
CA PHE A 222 14.14 17.41 -11.03
C PHE A 222 13.15 16.92 -12.09
N PHE A 223 11.85 16.93 -11.79
CA PHE A 223 10.80 16.53 -12.73
C PHE A 223 10.94 17.26 -14.09
N ARG A 224 11.09 18.59 -14.04
CA ARG A 224 11.27 19.39 -15.27
C ARG A 224 12.55 19.03 -16.02
N SER A 225 13.61 18.62 -15.33
CA SER A 225 14.87 18.21 -15.93
C SER A 225 14.77 16.90 -16.71
N THR A 226 13.83 15.99 -16.33
CA THR A 226 13.64 14.67 -16.98
C THR A 226 12.99 14.76 -18.36
N ARG A 227 12.44 15.92 -18.75
CA ARG A 227 11.82 16.16 -20.07
C ARG A 227 10.74 15.12 -20.39
N ALA A 228 9.77 14.94 -19.51
CA ALA A 228 8.65 13.99 -19.58
C ALA A 228 9.05 12.50 -19.49
N ARG A 229 10.22 12.19 -18.95
CA ARG A 229 10.66 10.80 -18.68
C ARG A 229 10.54 10.39 -17.22
N TYR A 230 10.04 11.27 -16.35
CA TYR A 230 9.92 10.98 -14.91
C TYR A 230 9.17 9.68 -14.68
N GLY A 231 9.80 8.76 -13.93
CA GLY A 231 9.22 7.46 -13.60
C GLY A 231 9.41 6.35 -14.66
N PHE A 232 10.02 6.63 -15.82
CA PHE A 232 10.15 5.63 -16.88
C PHE A 232 11.52 4.95 -16.94
N ASP A 233 12.51 5.48 -16.26
CA ASP A 233 13.84 4.89 -16.13
C ASP A 233 14.57 5.40 -14.90
N LEU A 234 15.66 4.71 -14.51
CA LEU A 234 16.40 4.99 -13.30
C LEU A 234 17.01 6.40 -13.26
N ASP A 235 17.47 6.92 -14.41
CA ASP A 235 18.09 8.25 -14.49
C ASP A 235 17.04 9.37 -14.33
N SER A 236 15.77 9.05 -14.46
CA SER A 236 14.63 9.96 -14.31
C SER A 236 13.88 9.80 -12.98
N LEU A 237 14.54 9.25 -11.96
CA LEU A 237 14.03 9.09 -10.60
C LEU A 237 15.01 9.63 -9.56
N ILE A 238 14.43 10.17 -8.46
CA ILE A 238 15.10 10.44 -7.19
C ILE A 238 14.22 9.92 -6.07
N PHE A 239 14.81 9.61 -4.93
CA PHE A 239 14.15 8.87 -3.85
C PHE A 239 14.28 9.63 -2.54
N ASN A 240 13.30 9.49 -1.66
CA ASN A 240 13.34 10.06 -0.31
C ASN A 240 12.92 9.05 0.77
N GLY A 241 12.68 7.81 0.39
CA GLY A 241 12.27 6.72 1.28
C GLY A 241 13.44 5.85 1.76
N PRO A 242 13.10 4.74 2.48
CA PRO A 242 14.08 3.85 3.11
C PRO A 242 15.02 3.15 2.13
N PHE A 243 14.59 2.99 0.88
CA PHE A 243 15.41 2.39 -0.18
C PHE A 243 15.54 3.32 -1.37
N TYR A 244 16.55 3.07 -2.19
CA TYR A 244 16.66 3.59 -3.55
C TYR A 244 16.83 2.44 -4.54
N ILE A 245 16.48 2.65 -5.79
CA ILE A 245 16.67 1.65 -6.84
C ILE A 245 18.10 1.75 -7.35
N SER A 246 18.88 0.67 -7.20
CA SER A 246 20.26 0.59 -7.68
C SER A 246 20.37 -0.07 -9.05
N VAL A 247 19.41 -0.94 -9.39
CA VAL A 247 19.30 -1.60 -10.70
C VAL A 247 17.83 -1.64 -11.10
N TRP A 248 17.52 -1.23 -12.30
CA TRP A 248 16.20 -1.41 -12.91
C TRP A 248 16.36 -2.12 -14.26
N ASN A 249 16.10 -3.41 -14.26
CA ASN A 249 16.12 -4.24 -15.45
C ASN A 249 14.89 -5.16 -15.44
N ASN A 250 13.87 -4.78 -16.20
CA ASN A 250 12.60 -5.50 -16.29
C ASN A 250 12.72 -6.93 -16.84
N GLU A 251 13.81 -7.25 -17.55
CA GLU A 251 14.05 -8.61 -18.04
C GLU A 251 14.69 -9.52 -16.99
N LYS A 252 15.18 -8.98 -15.88
CA LYS A 252 15.91 -9.73 -14.87
C LYS A 252 15.46 -9.42 -13.46
N ARG A 253 15.72 -8.22 -12.98
CA ARG A 253 15.42 -7.80 -11.61
C ARG A 253 15.41 -6.28 -11.45
N ILE A 254 14.70 -5.84 -10.40
CA ILE A 254 14.81 -4.51 -9.83
C ILE A 254 15.47 -4.66 -8.46
N ALA A 255 16.58 -3.96 -8.22
CA ALA A 255 17.32 -4.07 -6.96
C ALA A 255 17.15 -2.82 -6.11
N LEU A 256 16.54 -2.99 -4.93
CA LEU A 256 16.41 -1.97 -3.90
C LEU A 256 17.57 -2.08 -2.93
N ARG A 257 18.16 -0.94 -2.54
CA ARG A 257 19.25 -0.89 -1.55
C ARG A 257 18.93 0.16 -0.50
N PRO A 258 19.37 -0.04 0.77
CA PRO A 258 19.16 0.94 1.83
C PRO A 258 19.63 2.32 1.41
N ASN A 259 18.78 3.32 1.61
CA ASN A 259 19.10 4.69 1.28
C ASN A 259 20.01 5.29 2.37
N PRO A 260 21.28 5.64 2.08
CA PRO A 260 22.23 6.10 3.09
C PRO A 260 21.90 7.50 3.63
N GLN A 261 21.01 8.24 2.97
CA GLN A 261 20.57 9.57 3.39
C GLN A 261 19.20 9.56 4.07
N TYR A 262 18.55 8.40 4.12
CA TYR A 262 17.25 8.27 4.78
C TYR A 262 17.40 8.40 6.29
N VAL A 263 16.63 9.31 6.87
CA VAL A 263 16.62 9.55 8.32
C VAL A 263 15.25 9.15 8.87
N SER A 264 15.23 8.32 9.88
CA SER A 264 14.04 7.83 10.54
C SER A 264 14.35 7.47 11.99
N ASP A 265 13.34 7.49 12.85
CA ASP A 265 13.45 7.09 14.25
C ASP A 265 13.77 5.59 14.39
N GLU A 266 13.34 4.79 13.43
CA GLU A 266 13.66 3.37 13.35
C GLU A 266 14.63 3.09 12.19
N PRO A 267 15.71 2.31 12.42
CA PRO A 267 16.67 2.00 11.37
C PRO A 267 16.06 1.11 10.27
N VAL A 268 16.61 1.20 9.06
CA VAL A 268 16.40 0.20 8.01
C VAL A 268 17.31 -0.99 8.32
N LEU A 269 16.72 -2.14 8.68
CA LEU A 269 17.49 -3.34 9.04
C LEU A 269 17.84 -4.18 7.81
N SER A 270 17.03 -4.10 6.76
CA SER A 270 17.21 -4.87 5.53
C SER A 270 18.51 -4.49 4.79
N PRO A 271 19.33 -5.46 4.38
CA PRO A 271 20.50 -5.21 3.53
C PRO A 271 20.11 -4.84 2.08
N GLY A 272 18.85 -4.98 1.72
CA GLY A 272 18.25 -4.69 0.43
C GLY A 272 17.30 -5.78 -0.04
N VAL A 273 16.70 -5.54 -1.19
CA VAL A 273 15.75 -6.46 -1.83
C VAL A 273 16.07 -6.60 -3.30
N ASP A 274 16.09 -7.82 -3.79
CA ASP A 274 16.15 -8.13 -5.21
C ASP A 274 14.76 -8.63 -5.66
N LEU A 275 14.05 -7.81 -6.42
CA LEU A 275 12.74 -8.12 -6.98
C LEU A 275 12.94 -8.79 -8.33
N TYR A 276 12.63 -10.07 -8.43
CA TYR A 276 12.71 -10.82 -9.68
C TYR A 276 11.42 -10.68 -10.47
N THR A 277 11.53 -10.41 -11.75
CA THR A 277 10.38 -10.31 -12.65
C THR A 277 10.11 -11.64 -13.33
N SER A 278 8.86 -12.05 -13.43
CA SER A 278 8.48 -13.29 -14.12
C SER A 278 8.77 -13.27 -15.62
N ALA A 279 8.97 -12.09 -16.21
CA ALA A 279 9.43 -11.91 -17.60
C ALA A 279 10.90 -12.29 -17.81
N ALA A 280 11.68 -12.44 -16.73
CA ALA A 280 13.14 -12.57 -16.79
C ALA A 280 13.66 -13.93 -17.25
N GLN A 281 12.79 -14.91 -17.46
CA GLN A 281 13.25 -16.26 -17.81
C GLN A 281 12.34 -16.91 -18.84
N ASP A 282 12.92 -17.42 -19.89
CA ASP A 282 12.30 -18.17 -20.99
C ASP A 282 11.29 -19.24 -20.48
N GLY A 283 10.04 -18.87 -20.24
CA GLY A 283 8.93 -19.77 -19.97
C GLY A 283 8.87 -20.42 -18.58
N ALA A 284 9.68 -19.99 -17.60
CA ALA A 284 9.76 -20.63 -16.27
C ALA A 284 9.25 -19.71 -15.13
N GLY A 285 8.21 -18.94 -15.37
CA GLY A 285 7.79 -17.86 -14.49
C GLY A 285 6.76 -18.22 -13.41
N ASP A 286 6.75 -19.45 -12.86
CA ASP A 286 5.93 -19.73 -11.68
C ASP A 286 6.64 -19.24 -10.40
N PRO A 287 6.15 -18.17 -9.74
CA PRO A 287 6.72 -17.65 -8.49
C PRO A 287 6.87 -18.73 -7.41
N VAL A 288 5.89 -19.66 -7.34
CA VAL A 288 5.89 -20.75 -6.37
C VAL A 288 7.00 -21.75 -6.67
N ALA A 289 7.22 -22.11 -7.93
CA ALA A 289 8.31 -23.00 -8.31
C ALA A 289 9.68 -22.41 -7.95
N ARG A 290 9.90 -21.10 -8.15
CA ARG A 290 11.13 -20.41 -7.74
C ARG A 290 11.29 -20.37 -6.21
N PHE A 291 10.21 -20.15 -5.49
CA PHE A 291 10.23 -20.22 -4.02
C PHE A 291 10.60 -21.64 -3.54
N LEU A 292 9.95 -22.68 -4.07
CA LEU A 292 10.21 -24.07 -3.71
C LEU A 292 11.61 -24.55 -4.09
N SER A 293 12.23 -23.98 -5.13
CA SER A 293 13.63 -24.25 -5.50
C SER A 293 14.65 -23.46 -4.66
N GLY A 294 14.20 -22.50 -3.84
CA GLY A 294 15.06 -21.60 -3.06
C GLY A 294 15.69 -20.48 -3.87
N GLU A 295 15.18 -20.18 -5.06
CA GLU A 295 15.61 -19.03 -5.87
C GLU A 295 15.09 -17.72 -5.31
N THR A 296 13.88 -17.72 -4.72
CA THR A 296 13.29 -16.60 -4.00
C THR A 296 13.05 -16.93 -2.54
N ASP A 297 12.96 -15.92 -1.70
CA ASP A 297 12.82 -16.03 -0.24
C ASP A 297 11.38 -15.81 0.23
N ALA A 298 10.58 -15.16 -0.60
CA ALA A 298 9.14 -14.98 -0.37
C ALA A 298 8.41 -14.79 -1.71
N CYS A 299 7.12 -15.15 -1.72
CA CYS A 299 6.25 -14.96 -2.87
C CYS A 299 4.77 -15.01 -2.47
N LYS A 300 3.89 -14.50 -3.35
CA LYS A 300 2.46 -14.80 -3.29
C LYS A 300 2.22 -16.25 -3.73
N VAL A 301 1.41 -17.00 -2.97
CA VAL A 301 1.16 -18.43 -3.23
C VAL A 301 -0.33 -18.72 -3.41
N GLY A 302 -0.63 -19.63 -4.34
CA GLY A 302 -1.96 -20.21 -4.46
C GLY A 302 -2.20 -21.27 -3.38
N PHE A 303 -3.47 -21.48 -3.04
CA PHE A 303 -3.88 -22.40 -1.98
C PHE A 303 -3.43 -23.85 -2.24
N GLU A 304 -3.37 -24.25 -3.51
CA GLU A 304 -2.91 -25.57 -3.94
C GLU A 304 -1.44 -25.85 -3.59
N SER A 305 -0.66 -24.79 -3.42
CA SER A 305 0.77 -24.87 -3.13
C SER A 305 1.10 -24.81 -1.63
N LEU A 306 0.14 -24.44 -0.77
CA LEU A 306 0.34 -24.31 0.68
C LEU A 306 0.90 -25.59 1.33
N PRO A 307 0.45 -26.81 0.98
CA PRO A 307 1.04 -28.04 1.55
C PRO A 307 2.53 -28.19 1.23
N ALA A 308 2.96 -27.79 0.04
CA ALA A 308 4.37 -27.87 -0.37
C ALA A 308 5.21 -26.84 0.39
N VAL A 309 4.70 -25.61 0.56
CA VAL A 309 5.34 -24.53 1.35
C VAL A 309 5.48 -24.96 2.81
N ALA A 310 4.43 -25.48 3.42
CA ALA A 310 4.45 -25.98 4.81
C ALA A 310 5.46 -27.12 5.00
N ALA A 311 5.60 -28.01 4.01
CA ALA A 311 6.57 -29.11 4.05
C ALA A 311 8.03 -28.63 4.04
N MET A 312 8.31 -27.44 3.50
CA MET A 312 9.62 -26.78 3.55
C MET A 312 9.88 -26.06 4.89
N GLY A 313 8.87 -25.95 5.76
CA GLY A 313 8.95 -25.19 7.00
C GLY A 313 8.94 -23.67 6.78
N GLY A 314 8.34 -23.21 5.69
CA GLY A 314 8.08 -21.80 5.43
C GLY A 314 6.89 -21.29 6.26
N ASP A 315 6.90 -19.99 6.57
CA ASP A 315 5.79 -19.31 7.21
C ASP A 315 4.77 -18.87 6.16
N ILE A 316 3.49 -18.89 6.53
CA ILE A 316 2.39 -18.50 5.66
C ILE A 316 1.59 -17.39 6.37
N GLU A 317 1.41 -16.28 5.70
CA GLU A 317 0.52 -15.20 6.09
C GLU A 317 -0.64 -15.11 5.09
N ALA A 318 -1.86 -14.93 5.59
CA ALA A 318 -3.07 -15.00 4.78
C ALA A 318 -4.06 -13.89 5.15
N PHE A 319 -4.63 -13.26 4.14
CA PHE A 319 -5.58 -12.16 4.29
C PHE A 319 -6.81 -12.42 3.41
N GLU A 320 -8.00 -12.35 4.00
CA GLU A 320 -9.26 -12.32 3.25
C GLU A 320 -9.55 -10.85 2.88
N ASP A 321 -8.93 -10.38 1.80
CA ASP A 321 -8.69 -8.98 1.46
C ASP A 321 -9.43 -8.50 0.21
N THR A 322 -9.85 -9.41 -0.65
CA THR A 322 -10.48 -9.09 -1.93
C THR A 322 -11.92 -9.60 -1.96
N VAL A 323 -12.85 -8.74 -2.40
CA VAL A 323 -14.22 -9.15 -2.71
C VAL A 323 -14.43 -9.16 -4.22
N TRP A 324 -14.89 -10.29 -4.75
CA TRP A 324 -15.33 -10.39 -6.13
C TRP A 324 -16.80 -10.06 -6.21
N VAL A 325 -17.13 -9.14 -7.11
CA VAL A 325 -18.48 -8.58 -7.23
C VAL A 325 -18.99 -8.66 -8.66
N LEU A 326 -20.29 -8.82 -8.80
CA LEU A 326 -21.00 -8.52 -10.04
C LEU A 326 -21.47 -7.07 -9.98
N VAL A 327 -21.00 -6.26 -10.91
CA VAL A 327 -21.36 -4.83 -11.04
C VAL A 327 -22.12 -4.60 -12.34
N PHE A 328 -22.89 -3.52 -12.36
CA PHE A 328 -23.71 -3.11 -13.48
C PHE A 328 -23.38 -1.70 -13.96
N ASN A 329 -23.49 -1.45 -15.25
CA ASN A 329 -23.53 -0.09 -15.77
C ASN A 329 -24.92 0.52 -15.53
N THR A 330 -25.04 1.29 -14.45
CA THR A 330 -26.33 1.88 -14.06
C THR A 330 -26.72 3.12 -14.88
N ARG A 331 -25.87 3.56 -15.83
CA ARG A 331 -26.16 4.67 -16.74
C ARG A 331 -27.06 4.26 -17.90
N ALA A 332 -27.16 2.95 -18.17
CA ALA A 332 -27.87 2.41 -19.34
C ALA A 332 -28.86 1.32 -18.94
N GLU A 333 -29.94 1.17 -19.75
CA GLU A 333 -30.85 0.05 -19.64
C GLU A 333 -30.16 -1.28 -19.98
N PRO A 334 -30.55 -2.38 -19.32
CA PRO A 334 -31.68 -2.45 -18.36
C PRO A 334 -31.25 -2.12 -16.92
N PHE A 335 -29.97 -1.89 -16.63
CA PHE A 335 -29.44 -1.79 -15.28
C PHE A 335 -29.53 -0.38 -14.66
N SER A 336 -29.99 0.63 -15.40
CA SER A 336 -30.45 1.89 -14.81
C SER A 336 -31.69 1.69 -13.93
N ASN A 337 -32.48 0.61 -14.21
CA ASN A 337 -33.68 0.25 -13.46
C ASN A 337 -33.33 -0.54 -12.17
N ALA A 338 -33.66 0.00 -11.00
CA ALA A 338 -33.34 -0.62 -9.70
C ALA A 338 -34.07 -1.97 -9.48
N PRO A 339 -35.38 -2.12 -9.80
CA PRO A 339 -36.06 -3.43 -9.80
C PRO A 339 -35.30 -4.51 -10.56
N VAL A 340 -34.74 -4.21 -11.72
CA VAL A 340 -33.94 -5.20 -12.50
C VAL A 340 -32.73 -5.63 -11.73
N ARG A 341 -31.94 -4.71 -11.15
CA ARG A 341 -30.76 -5.03 -10.36
C ARG A 341 -31.10 -5.87 -9.12
N ARG A 342 -32.20 -5.51 -8.42
CA ARG A 342 -32.71 -6.27 -7.26
C ARG A 342 -33.16 -7.69 -7.65
N ALA A 343 -33.77 -7.84 -8.82
CA ALA A 343 -34.13 -9.16 -9.34
C ALA A 343 -32.88 -10.05 -9.50
N TYR A 344 -31.82 -9.52 -10.08
CA TYR A 344 -30.54 -10.23 -10.20
C TYR A 344 -29.95 -10.60 -8.84
N ALA A 345 -29.95 -9.68 -7.88
CA ALA A 345 -29.41 -9.91 -6.55
C ALA A 345 -30.15 -11.05 -5.82
N HIS A 346 -31.48 -11.12 -5.90
CA HIS A 346 -32.28 -12.19 -5.31
C HIS A 346 -32.21 -13.53 -6.08
N SER A 347 -31.74 -13.53 -7.33
CA SER A 347 -31.65 -14.75 -8.16
C SER A 347 -30.44 -15.63 -7.82
N LEU A 348 -29.43 -15.10 -7.09
CA LEU A 348 -28.17 -15.78 -6.81
C LEU A 348 -28.25 -16.61 -5.53
N ASN A 349 -28.21 -17.92 -5.67
CA ASN A 349 -28.17 -18.85 -4.55
C ASN A 349 -26.72 -19.15 -4.13
N ARG A 350 -26.21 -18.40 -3.18
CA ARG A 350 -24.82 -18.53 -2.68
C ARG A 350 -24.52 -19.89 -2.07
N ALA A 351 -25.50 -20.56 -1.45
CA ALA A 351 -25.34 -21.90 -0.90
C ALA A 351 -24.99 -22.96 -1.97
N LEU A 352 -25.33 -22.72 -3.23
CA LEU A 352 -24.89 -23.58 -4.34
C LEU A 352 -23.41 -23.38 -4.68
N PHE A 353 -22.85 -22.19 -4.35
CA PHE A 353 -21.45 -21.87 -4.60
C PHE A 353 -20.55 -22.45 -3.50
N GLU A 354 -20.98 -22.37 -2.25
CA GLU A 354 -20.17 -22.64 -1.06
C GLU A 354 -19.53 -24.03 -1.07
N GLY A 355 -20.28 -25.06 -1.49
CA GLY A 355 -19.76 -26.43 -1.58
C GLY A 355 -18.87 -26.72 -2.80
N GLN A 356 -18.68 -25.75 -3.70
CA GLN A 356 -17.96 -25.91 -4.96
C GLN A 356 -16.83 -24.91 -5.14
N LEU A 357 -16.72 -23.93 -4.23
CA LEU A 357 -15.66 -22.93 -4.26
C LEU A 357 -14.30 -23.58 -3.95
N PRO A 358 -13.21 -23.17 -4.63
CA PRO A 358 -11.86 -23.44 -4.17
C PRO A 358 -11.65 -22.95 -2.73
N GLN A 359 -10.70 -23.57 -2.01
CA GLN A 359 -10.50 -23.31 -0.58
C GLN A 359 -10.10 -21.85 -0.25
N ASN A 360 -9.52 -21.13 -1.21
CA ASN A 360 -9.19 -19.72 -1.06
C ASN A 360 -10.38 -18.78 -1.29
N LEU A 361 -11.55 -19.31 -1.63
CA LEU A 361 -12.74 -18.54 -1.90
C LEU A 361 -13.85 -18.89 -0.91
N ARG A 362 -14.50 -17.87 -0.36
CA ARG A 362 -15.66 -17.99 0.52
C ARG A 362 -16.82 -17.18 -0.04
N ALA A 363 -18.02 -17.74 -0.07
CA ALA A 363 -19.20 -17.02 -0.54
C ALA A 363 -19.41 -15.72 0.26
N ALA A 364 -19.62 -14.60 -0.43
CA ALA A 364 -19.81 -13.29 0.16
C ALA A 364 -21.23 -12.78 -0.08
N SER A 365 -21.85 -12.25 0.96
CA SER A 365 -23.12 -11.51 0.91
C SER A 365 -22.95 -10.04 1.32
N THR A 366 -21.77 -9.63 1.73
CA THR A 366 -21.37 -8.28 2.13
C THR A 366 -20.23 -7.78 1.24
N LEU A 367 -20.07 -6.47 1.13
CA LEU A 367 -19.08 -5.84 0.25
C LEU A 367 -17.70 -5.72 0.91
N ILE A 368 -17.67 -5.32 2.17
CA ILE A 368 -16.40 -5.01 2.86
C ILE A 368 -15.71 -6.32 3.28
N PRO A 369 -14.46 -6.60 2.83
CA PRO A 369 -13.73 -7.81 3.20
C PRO A 369 -13.36 -7.84 4.70
N PRO A 370 -13.16 -9.03 5.28
CA PRO A 370 -12.76 -9.20 6.68
C PRO A 370 -11.44 -8.55 7.07
N ALA A 371 -10.52 -8.38 6.12
CA ALA A 371 -9.24 -7.71 6.35
C ALA A 371 -9.38 -6.22 6.68
N VAL A 372 -10.49 -5.57 6.27
CA VAL A 372 -10.72 -4.14 6.54
C VAL A 372 -11.05 -3.92 8.01
N ARG A 373 -10.31 -3.02 8.65
CA ARG A 373 -10.39 -2.71 10.09
C ARG A 373 -10.75 -1.24 10.30
N MET A 374 -11.34 -0.97 11.46
CA MET A 374 -11.58 0.38 11.98
C MET A 374 -11.24 0.40 13.47
N GLY A 375 -10.46 1.36 13.91
CA GLY A 375 -10.04 1.46 15.32
C GLY A 375 -9.32 0.21 15.84
N GLY A 376 -8.63 -0.54 14.99
CA GLY A 376 -7.91 -1.76 15.33
C GLY A 376 -8.76 -3.05 15.28
N GLU A 377 -10.09 -2.97 15.11
CA GLU A 377 -11.00 -4.10 15.06
C GLU A 377 -11.50 -4.35 13.62
N ALA A 378 -11.74 -5.62 13.26
CA ALA A 378 -12.30 -5.95 11.96
C ALA A 378 -13.70 -5.34 11.80
N PHE A 379 -13.96 -4.64 10.72
CA PHE A 379 -15.28 -4.04 10.46
C PHE A 379 -16.41 -5.09 10.47
N ARG A 380 -16.13 -6.29 9.95
CA ARG A 380 -17.09 -7.41 9.97
C ARG A 380 -17.49 -7.87 11.36
N ALA A 381 -16.63 -7.75 12.37
CA ALA A 381 -16.96 -8.08 13.75
C ALA A 381 -18.12 -7.21 14.28
N TYR A 382 -18.22 -5.97 13.80
CA TYR A 382 -19.29 -5.05 14.12
C TYR A 382 -20.50 -5.18 13.17
N ALA A 383 -20.25 -5.11 11.87
CA ALA A 383 -21.31 -5.04 10.85
C ALA A 383 -21.98 -6.39 10.56
N GLY A 384 -21.36 -7.51 10.98
CA GLY A 384 -21.82 -8.87 10.71
C GLY A 384 -21.42 -9.37 9.31
N GLU A 385 -21.62 -10.67 9.10
CA GLU A 385 -21.27 -11.38 7.87
C GLU A 385 -22.45 -11.48 6.88
N ASP A 386 -23.68 -11.18 7.34
CA ASP A 386 -24.90 -11.35 6.56
C ASP A 386 -25.29 -10.06 5.83
N GLY A 387 -25.34 -10.12 4.50
CA GLY A 387 -25.85 -9.05 3.66
C GLY A 387 -27.38 -8.94 3.71
N PRO A 388 -27.95 -7.80 3.25
CA PRO A 388 -29.37 -7.52 3.32
C PRO A 388 -30.22 -8.34 2.31
N ILE A 389 -29.60 -8.95 1.31
CA ILE A 389 -30.30 -9.67 0.24
C ILE A 389 -30.09 -11.19 0.38
N ALA A 390 -31.18 -11.88 0.70
CA ALA A 390 -31.24 -13.34 0.67
C ALA A 390 -31.70 -13.86 -0.69
N TYR A 391 -31.26 -15.05 -1.07
CA TYR A 391 -31.77 -15.76 -2.23
C TYR A 391 -33.28 -16.00 -2.08
N SER A 392 -34.06 -15.58 -3.08
CA SER A 392 -35.51 -15.82 -3.14
C SER A 392 -35.99 -15.76 -4.60
N THR A 393 -36.37 -16.90 -5.14
CA THR A 393 -36.94 -16.95 -6.51
C THR A 393 -38.27 -16.19 -6.62
N GLU A 394 -39.02 -16.07 -5.52
CA GLU A 394 -40.27 -15.31 -5.47
C GLU A 394 -39.99 -13.80 -5.58
N LEU A 395 -39.12 -13.27 -4.69
CA LEU A 395 -38.74 -11.86 -4.76
C LEU A 395 -38.01 -11.52 -6.08
N ALA A 396 -37.16 -12.40 -6.55
CA ALA A 396 -36.48 -12.22 -7.82
C ALA A 396 -37.49 -12.03 -8.96
N ARG A 397 -38.53 -12.88 -9.04
CA ARG A 397 -39.57 -12.76 -10.06
C ARG A 397 -40.46 -11.52 -9.85
N GLN A 398 -40.78 -11.18 -8.61
CA GLN A 398 -41.54 -9.97 -8.30
C GLN A 398 -40.81 -8.72 -8.80
N TYR A 399 -39.53 -8.59 -8.48
CA TYR A 399 -38.72 -7.48 -8.97
C TYR A 399 -38.48 -7.51 -10.47
N TYR A 400 -38.33 -8.70 -11.07
CA TYR A 400 -38.21 -8.84 -12.51
C TYR A 400 -39.47 -8.33 -13.24
N THR A 401 -40.66 -8.71 -12.75
CA THR A 401 -41.93 -8.24 -13.32
C THR A 401 -42.07 -6.72 -13.16
N ALA A 402 -41.74 -6.18 -11.99
CA ALA A 402 -41.75 -4.72 -11.79
C ALA A 402 -40.81 -4.02 -12.78
N GLY A 403 -39.59 -4.56 -12.97
CA GLY A 403 -38.63 -4.00 -13.92
C GLY A 403 -39.09 -4.08 -15.37
N THR A 404 -39.70 -5.20 -15.81
CA THR A 404 -40.26 -5.30 -17.18
C THR A 404 -41.41 -4.33 -17.40
N ASP A 405 -42.28 -4.16 -16.39
CA ASP A 405 -43.42 -3.25 -16.45
C ASP A 405 -42.95 -1.79 -16.53
N GLU A 406 -41.98 -1.40 -15.71
CA GLU A 406 -41.42 -0.04 -15.73
C GLU A 406 -40.69 0.28 -17.05
N LEU A 407 -39.95 -0.69 -17.61
CA LEU A 407 -39.26 -0.55 -18.90
C LEU A 407 -40.19 -0.70 -20.12
N GLY A 408 -41.42 -1.17 -19.94
CA GLY A 408 -42.37 -1.40 -21.02
C GLY A 408 -41.93 -2.54 -21.97
N VAL A 409 -41.20 -3.53 -21.45
CA VAL A 409 -40.69 -4.67 -22.25
C VAL A 409 -41.33 -5.98 -21.77
N SER A 410 -41.43 -6.96 -22.64
CA SER A 410 -41.92 -8.31 -22.28
C SER A 410 -40.80 -9.18 -21.64
N GLN A 411 -39.54 -8.85 -21.88
CA GLN A 411 -38.37 -9.57 -21.38
C GLN A 411 -37.17 -8.62 -21.32
N ILE A 412 -36.37 -8.77 -20.29
CA ILE A 412 -35.11 -8.07 -20.16
C ILE A 412 -34.07 -8.72 -21.08
N ASP A 413 -33.34 -7.92 -21.84
CA ASP A 413 -32.11 -8.36 -22.50
C ASP A 413 -30.99 -8.35 -21.44
N PRO A 414 -30.46 -9.51 -21.04
CA PRO A 414 -29.41 -9.55 -19.98
C PRO A 414 -28.05 -9.05 -20.47
N GLY A 415 -27.87 -8.85 -21.79
CA GLY A 415 -26.59 -8.47 -22.36
C GLY A 415 -25.47 -9.50 -22.10
N GLU A 416 -24.25 -9.01 -22.08
CA GLU A 416 -23.06 -9.81 -21.76
C GLU A 416 -22.51 -9.48 -20.37
N ILE A 417 -21.87 -10.47 -19.75
CA ILE A 417 -21.08 -10.28 -18.51
C ILE A 417 -19.60 -10.34 -18.90
N LEU A 418 -18.86 -9.27 -18.62
CA LEU A 418 -17.41 -9.26 -18.76
C LEU A 418 -16.77 -10.05 -17.61
N VAL A 419 -15.83 -10.93 -17.92
CA VAL A 419 -15.20 -11.85 -16.98
C VAL A 419 -13.72 -11.95 -17.29
N CYS A 420 -12.87 -11.95 -16.27
CA CYS A 420 -11.44 -12.23 -16.45
C CYS A 420 -11.19 -13.69 -16.84
N GLU A 421 -10.11 -13.95 -17.57
CA GLU A 421 -9.86 -15.26 -18.19
C GLU A 421 -9.26 -16.31 -17.22
N THR A 422 -9.62 -16.30 -15.95
CA THR A 422 -9.24 -17.35 -15.00
C THR A 422 -10.29 -18.46 -14.97
N ASN A 423 -9.87 -19.71 -14.72
CA ASN A 423 -10.79 -20.85 -14.65
C ASN A 423 -11.84 -20.68 -13.55
N ASN A 424 -11.42 -20.18 -12.36
CA ASN A 424 -12.34 -19.96 -11.25
C ASN A 424 -13.41 -18.93 -11.59
N GLN A 425 -13.04 -17.84 -12.26
CA GLN A 425 -13.99 -16.78 -12.62
C GLN A 425 -14.97 -17.20 -13.69
N LYS A 426 -14.53 -17.98 -14.70
CA LYS A 426 -15.43 -18.59 -15.68
C LYS A 426 -16.46 -19.52 -15.03
N MET A 427 -16.01 -20.33 -14.05
CA MET A 427 -16.88 -21.18 -13.28
C MET A 427 -17.93 -20.38 -12.51
N LEU A 428 -17.50 -19.31 -11.82
CA LEU A 428 -18.38 -18.47 -11.00
C LEU A 428 -19.34 -17.65 -11.85
N ALA A 429 -18.91 -17.16 -13.01
CA ALA A 429 -19.82 -16.55 -13.99
C ALA A 429 -20.90 -17.54 -14.47
N GLY A 430 -20.53 -18.81 -14.61
CA GLY A 430 -21.48 -19.90 -14.90
C GLY A 430 -22.56 -20.06 -13.81
N TYR A 431 -22.24 -19.82 -12.53
CA TYR A 431 -23.25 -19.83 -11.46
C TYR A 431 -24.19 -18.63 -11.55
N VAL A 432 -23.68 -17.45 -11.91
CA VAL A 432 -24.52 -16.26 -12.16
C VAL A 432 -25.50 -16.57 -13.29
N GLN A 433 -25.01 -17.10 -14.43
CA GLN A 433 -25.88 -17.51 -15.55
C GLN A 433 -26.93 -18.54 -15.12
N GLN A 434 -26.58 -19.54 -14.31
CA GLN A 434 -27.54 -20.52 -13.78
C GLN A 434 -28.63 -19.85 -12.92
N GLY A 435 -28.27 -18.89 -12.08
CA GLY A 435 -29.22 -18.12 -11.25
C GLY A 435 -30.27 -17.41 -12.13
N LEU A 436 -29.79 -16.70 -13.16
CA LEU A 436 -30.65 -15.99 -14.12
C LEU A 436 -31.53 -16.94 -14.91
N GLN A 437 -30.99 -18.06 -15.41
CA GLN A 437 -31.75 -19.04 -16.16
C GLN A 437 -32.84 -19.70 -15.32
N ARG A 438 -32.56 -20.09 -14.08
CA ARG A 438 -33.52 -20.70 -13.16
C ARG A 438 -34.65 -19.75 -12.77
N SER A 439 -34.31 -18.48 -12.51
CA SER A 439 -35.24 -17.48 -12.01
C SER A 439 -36.10 -16.89 -13.09
N PHE A 440 -35.52 -16.63 -14.28
CA PHE A 440 -36.14 -15.81 -15.35
C PHE A 440 -36.15 -16.48 -16.73
N GLY A 441 -35.46 -17.62 -16.91
CA GLY A 441 -35.26 -18.22 -18.23
C GLY A 441 -34.29 -17.41 -19.12
N LEU A 442 -33.52 -16.48 -18.54
CA LEU A 442 -32.55 -15.65 -19.26
C LEU A 442 -31.18 -16.34 -19.39
N PHE A 443 -30.51 -16.04 -20.49
CA PHE A 443 -29.14 -16.49 -20.72
C PHE A 443 -28.25 -15.28 -21.11
N SER A 444 -27.39 -14.85 -20.21
CA SER A 444 -26.37 -13.81 -20.47
C SER A 444 -25.18 -14.40 -21.21
N GLY A 445 -24.68 -13.70 -22.22
CA GLY A 445 -23.38 -14.01 -22.83
C GLY A 445 -22.24 -13.83 -21.82
N LEU A 446 -21.13 -14.54 -22.03
CA LEU A 446 -19.88 -14.29 -21.30
C LEU A 446 -18.82 -13.82 -22.28
N THR A 447 -18.24 -12.65 -22.02
CA THR A 447 -17.08 -12.15 -22.74
C THR A 447 -15.87 -12.26 -21.82
N VAL A 448 -14.98 -13.17 -22.16
CA VAL A 448 -13.81 -13.54 -21.35
C VAL A 448 -12.59 -12.82 -21.91
N LEU A 449 -11.95 -11.97 -21.11
CA LEU A 449 -10.84 -11.11 -21.49
C LEU A 449 -9.73 -11.12 -20.42
N PRO A 450 -8.49 -10.71 -20.75
CA PRO A 450 -7.49 -10.36 -19.75
C PRO A 450 -8.00 -9.31 -18.75
N GLN A 451 -7.52 -9.35 -17.52
CA GLN A 451 -8.04 -8.49 -16.45
C GLN A 451 -7.88 -6.99 -16.76
N ASP A 452 -6.77 -6.59 -17.34
CA ASP A 452 -6.50 -5.22 -17.76
C ASP A 452 -7.47 -4.72 -18.83
N GLU A 453 -7.86 -5.59 -19.76
CA GLU A 453 -8.85 -5.27 -20.78
C GLU A 453 -10.28 -5.16 -20.22
N VAL A 454 -10.65 -6.05 -19.27
CA VAL A 454 -11.92 -5.93 -18.53
C VAL A 454 -11.99 -4.59 -17.81
N LEU A 455 -10.94 -4.23 -17.07
CA LEU A 455 -10.87 -2.96 -16.32
C LEU A 455 -10.90 -1.74 -17.27
N ALA A 456 -10.21 -1.81 -18.40
CA ALA A 456 -10.22 -0.73 -19.41
C ALA A 456 -11.63 -0.49 -19.98
N ARG A 457 -12.35 -1.56 -20.34
CA ARG A 457 -13.74 -1.45 -20.83
C ARG A 457 -14.68 -0.93 -19.75
N VAL A 458 -14.55 -1.41 -18.51
CA VAL A 458 -15.38 -0.96 -17.38
C VAL A 458 -15.17 0.53 -17.11
N ASN A 459 -13.92 0.98 -17.06
CA ASN A 459 -13.58 2.40 -16.85
C ASN A 459 -14.05 3.30 -18.01
N ALA A 460 -14.09 2.78 -19.23
CA ALA A 460 -14.65 3.48 -20.37
C ALA A 460 -16.20 3.49 -20.39
N GLY A 461 -16.87 2.74 -19.50
CA GLY A 461 -18.33 2.58 -19.48
C GLY A 461 -18.83 1.65 -20.60
N ASP A 462 -17.95 0.89 -21.26
CA ASP A 462 -18.26 -0.05 -22.34
C ASP A 462 -18.55 -1.45 -21.78
N PHE A 463 -19.60 -1.56 -20.99
CA PHE A 463 -20.07 -2.82 -20.42
C PHE A 463 -21.56 -2.74 -20.03
N SER A 464 -22.23 -3.89 -19.94
CA SER A 464 -23.55 -4.03 -19.30
C SER A 464 -23.42 -4.52 -17.86
N ALA A 465 -22.71 -5.62 -17.68
CA ALA A 465 -22.35 -6.20 -16.39
C ALA A 465 -20.91 -6.71 -16.42
N ALA A 466 -20.23 -6.73 -15.27
CA ALA A 466 -18.88 -7.26 -15.15
C ALA A 466 -18.66 -7.94 -13.81
N ILE A 467 -17.80 -8.97 -13.77
CA ILE A 467 -17.30 -9.56 -12.53
C ILE A 467 -15.90 -9.03 -12.29
N LEU A 468 -15.72 -8.29 -11.16
CA LEU A 468 -14.50 -7.57 -10.83
C LEU A 468 -14.01 -7.91 -9.43
N PRO A 469 -12.69 -7.92 -9.19
CA PRO A 469 -12.11 -7.89 -7.84
C PRO A 469 -12.07 -6.45 -7.33
N LEU A 470 -12.45 -6.26 -6.07
CA LEU A 470 -12.28 -5.01 -5.35
C LEU A 470 -11.43 -5.27 -4.10
N THR A 471 -10.33 -4.56 -3.98
CA THR A 471 -9.43 -4.58 -2.82
C THR A 471 -9.29 -3.17 -2.28
N ALA A 472 -9.30 -3.02 -0.96
CA ALA A 472 -9.17 -1.71 -0.33
C ALA A 472 -7.74 -1.14 -0.49
N ASP A 473 -7.62 0.14 -0.80
CA ASP A 473 -6.33 0.85 -0.83
C ASP A 473 -5.79 1.12 0.59
N TYR A 474 -6.70 1.29 1.55
CA TYR A 474 -6.41 1.56 2.95
C TYR A 474 -7.48 0.94 3.85
N SER A 475 -7.19 0.83 5.15
CA SER A 475 -8.06 0.15 6.12
C SER A 475 -9.26 0.99 6.52
N SER A 476 -10.22 1.10 5.61
CA SER A 476 -11.53 1.71 5.87
C SER A 476 -12.57 1.17 4.88
N PRO A 477 -13.83 1.01 5.29
CA PRO A 477 -14.94 0.73 4.37
C PRO A 477 -15.07 1.76 3.23
N ASP A 478 -14.73 3.03 3.50
CA ASP A 478 -14.77 4.13 2.52
C ASP A 478 -13.91 3.84 1.27
N ALA A 479 -12.80 3.10 1.43
CA ALA A 479 -11.94 2.71 0.32
C ALA A 479 -12.72 1.94 -0.77
N LEU A 480 -13.68 1.09 -0.38
CA LEU A 480 -14.53 0.36 -1.32
C LEU A 480 -15.79 1.14 -1.72
N PHE A 481 -16.32 1.97 -0.84
CA PHE A 481 -17.47 2.82 -1.17
C PHE A 481 -17.13 3.91 -2.19
N SER A 482 -15.86 4.31 -2.30
CA SER A 482 -15.39 5.26 -3.31
C SER A 482 -15.74 4.83 -4.74
N TYR A 483 -15.86 3.53 -5.01
CA TYR A 483 -16.29 2.99 -6.31
C TYR A 483 -17.78 3.21 -6.63
N PHE A 484 -18.57 3.68 -5.66
CA PHE A 484 -20.04 3.83 -5.80
C PHE A 484 -20.56 5.21 -5.41
N ARG A 485 -19.74 6.09 -4.86
CA ARG A 485 -20.14 7.47 -4.55
C ARG A 485 -20.41 8.24 -5.82
N SER A 486 -21.50 9.02 -5.83
CA SER A 486 -21.93 9.79 -7.01
C SER A 486 -20.89 10.83 -7.44
N ASP A 487 -20.10 11.37 -6.51
CA ASP A 487 -19.08 12.39 -6.71
C ASP A 487 -17.66 11.82 -6.93
N SER A 488 -17.51 10.50 -6.94
CA SER A 488 -16.20 9.86 -7.09
C SER A 488 -15.82 9.65 -8.55
N GLY A 489 -14.61 10.07 -8.92
CA GLY A 489 -14.00 9.75 -10.21
C GLY A 489 -13.73 8.26 -10.42
N GLN A 490 -13.77 7.45 -9.34
CA GLN A 490 -13.62 6.00 -9.40
C GLN A 490 -14.95 5.26 -9.62
N ASN A 491 -16.08 5.98 -9.64
CA ASN A 491 -17.41 5.37 -9.85
C ASN A 491 -17.61 4.92 -11.31
N PHE A 492 -17.05 3.78 -11.64
CA PHE A 492 -17.16 3.17 -12.96
C PHE A 492 -18.60 2.70 -13.27
N SER A 493 -19.38 2.36 -12.25
CA SER A 493 -20.76 1.87 -12.41
C SER A 493 -21.76 2.98 -12.78
N GLY A 494 -21.46 4.24 -12.43
CA GLY A 494 -22.36 5.37 -12.55
C GLY A 494 -23.52 5.36 -11.56
N TYR A 495 -23.42 4.58 -10.51
CA TYR A 495 -24.41 4.54 -9.44
C TYR A 495 -24.59 5.92 -8.81
N GLN A 496 -25.84 6.31 -8.56
CA GLN A 496 -26.19 7.57 -7.92
C GLN A 496 -27.30 7.32 -6.90
N ASN A 497 -27.03 7.66 -5.64
CA ASN A 497 -28.01 7.58 -4.56
C ASN A 497 -27.69 8.62 -3.48
N ALA A 498 -28.55 9.64 -3.39
CA ALA A 498 -28.35 10.75 -2.47
C ALA A 498 -28.35 10.36 -0.98
N GLU A 499 -29.09 9.28 -0.59
CA GLU A 499 -29.09 8.77 0.78
C GLU A 499 -27.77 8.07 1.11
N PHE A 500 -27.24 7.28 0.18
CA PHE A 500 -25.91 6.65 0.29
C PHE A 500 -24.81 7.72 0.43
N ASP A 501 -24.82 8.72 -0.44
CA ASP A 501 -23.84 9.81 -0.39
C ASP A 501 -23.96 10.61 0.91
N ALA A 502 -25.18 10.87 1.41
CA ALA A 502 -25.42 11.56 2.65
C ALA A 502 -24.93 10.77 3.88
N LEU A 503 -25.10 9.43 3.91
CA LEU A 503 -24.54 8.58 4.95
C LEU A 503 -23.03 8.70 4.99
N LEU A 504 -22.35 8.57 3.87
CA LEU A 504 -20.89 8.69 3.80
C LEU A 504 -20.38 10.09 4.16
N ALA A 505 -21.09 11.13 3.72
CA ALA A 505 -20.76 12.51 4.08
C ALA A 505 -20.92 12.79 5.59
N SER A 506 -21.83 12.10 6.27
CA SER A 506 -22.07 12.27 7.71
C SER A 506 -20.93 11.74 8.59
N VAL A 507 -20.13 10.79 8.08
CA VAL A 507 -19.06 10.09 8.82
C VAL A 507 -18.09 11.06 9.48
N ALA A 508 -17.75 12.14 8.80
CA ALA A 508 -16.80 13.16 9.29
C ALA A 508 -17.27 13.87 10.60
N SER A 509 -18.57 13.88 10.87
CA SER A 509 -19.15 14.55 12.04
C SER A 509 -19.52 13.61 13.18
N LEU A 510 -19.35 12.30 13.01
CA LEU A 510 -19.75 11.28 13.95
C LEU A 510 -18.57 10.82 14.82
N ASP A 511 -18.89 10.34 16.03
CA ASP A 511 -17.94 9.61 16.85
C ASP A 511 -17.66 8.22 16.27
N ALA A 512 -16.68 7.50 16.81
CA ALA A 512 -16.25 6.20 16.28
C ALA A 512 -17.40 5.18 16.14
N GLN A 513 -18.34 5.17 17.08
CA GLN A 513 -19.50 4.29 17.02
C GLN A 513 -20.46 4.72 15.91
N GLY A 514 -20.74 6.00 15.80
CA GLY A 514 -21.59 6.56 14.75
C GLY A 514 -21.01 6.35 13.35
N GLN A 515 -19.67 6.42 13.20
CA GLN A 515 -18.98 6.11 11.95
C GLN A 515 -19.20 4.64 11.53
N LEU A 516 -19.06 3.69 12.46
CA LEU A 516 -19.32 2.27 12.20
C LEU A 516 -20.77 2.04 11.77
N GLU A 517 -21.73 2.72 12.43
CA GLU A 517 -23.15 2.63 12.09
C GLU A 517 -23.44 3.20 10.71
N ALA A 518 -22.88 4.36 10.38
CA ALA A 518 -23.06 5.00 9.07
C ALA A 518 -22.50 4.14 7.94
N TYR A 519 -21.32 3.54 8.11
CA TYR A 519 -20.74 2.65 7.11
C TYR A 519 -21.52 1.34 6.96
N ARG A 520 -22.00 0.73 8.05
CA ARG A 520 -22.86 -0.44 7.99
C ARG A 520 -24.16 -0.14 7.24
N ASP A 521 -24.78 1.00 7.52
CA ASP A 521 -26.06 1.38 6.91
C ASP A 521 -25.87 1.77 5.44
N ALA A 522 -24.75 2.41 5.09
CA ALA A 522 -24.36 2.66 3.70
C ALA A 522 -24.15 1.35 2.92
N GLU A 523 -23.45 0.36 3.49
CA GLU A 523 -23.29 -0.96 2.87
C GLU A 523 -24.64 -1.62 2.63
N ARG A 524 -25.52 -1.63 3.62
CA ARG A 524 -26.86 -2.23 3.51
C ARG A 524 -27.71 -1.55 2.44
N LEU A 525 -27.67 -0.23 2.35
CA LEU A 525 -28.38 0.54 1.33
C LEU A 525 -27.87 0.21 -0.07
N LEU A 526 -26.58 0.28 -0.30
CA LEU A 526 -25.92 -0.01 -1.58
C LEU A 526 -26.26 -1.43 -2.08
N LEU A 527 -26.17 -2.42 -1.19
CA LEU A 527 -26.47 -3.80 -1.52
C LEU A 527 -27.97 -4.01 -1.74
N SER A 528 -28.85 -3.40 -0.93
CA SER A 528 -30.31 -3.50 -1.07
C SER A 528 -30.81 -2.90 -2.37
N ASP A 529 -30.11 -1.94 -2.93
CA ASP A 529 -30.42 -1.34 -4.23
C ASP A 529 -29.91 -2.19 -5.42
N GLY A 530 -29.14 -3.23 -5.13
CA GLY A 530 -28.59 -4.15 -6.13
C GLY A 530 -27.54 -3.50 -7.04
N ALA A 531 -26.99 -2.35 -6.65
CA ALA A 531 -25.99 -1.65 -7.46
C ALA A 531 -24.70 -2.47 -7.64
N VAL A 532 -24.40 -3.28 -6.64
CA VAL A 532 -23.31 -4.25 -6.63
C VAL A 532 -23.78 -5.52 -5.93
N ILE A 533 -23.36 -6.67 -6.41
CA ILE A 533 -23.70 -7.97 -5.83
C ILE A 533 -22.40 -8.69 -5.46
N PRO A 534 -22.05 -8.78 -4.17
CA PRO A 534 -20.92 -9.59 -3.71
C PRO A 534 -21.13 -11.07 -4.06
N LEU A 535 -20.10 -11.71 -4.60
CA LEU A 535 -20.12 -13.11 -4.99
C LEU A 535 -19.30 -13.96 -4.01
N TYR A 536 -18.04 -13.60 -3.78
CA TYR A 536 -17.14 -14.30 -2.87
C TYR A 536 -16.00 -13.41 -2.40
N PHE A 537 -15.46 -13.73 -1.23
CA PHE A 537 -14.19 -13.23 -0.74
C PHE A 537 -13.07 -14.13 -1.18
N GLU A 538 -11.94 -13.55 -1.54
CA GLU A 538 -10.71 -14.25 -1.87
C GLU A 538 -9.68 -14.02 -0.78
N THR A 539 -9.03 -15.12 -0.37
CA THR A 539 -7.88 -15.10 0.54
C THR A 539 -6.60 -15.04 -0.26
N THR A 540 -5.83 -13.99 -0.07
CA THR A 540 -4.45 -13.87 -0.55
C THR A 540 -3.50 -14.48 0.45
N CYS A 541 -2.59 -15.34 0.00
CA CYS A 541 -1.56 -15.97 0.81
C CYS A 541 -0.16 -15.57 0.36
N TYR A 542 0.71 -15.31 1.34
CA TYR A 542 2.13 -15.07 1.14
C TYR A 542 2.93 -16.13 1.87
N ALA A 543 4.01 -16.60 1.24
CA ALA A 543 4.95 -17.54 1.82
C ALA A 543 6.29 -16.86 2.06
N THR A 544 6.90 -17.14 3.22
CA THR A 544 8.26 -16.72 3.57
C THR A 544 9.10 -17.96 3.88
N ALA A 545 10.30 -18.04 3.31
CA ALA A 545 11.19 -19.16 3.51
C ALA A 545 11.75 -19.19 4.94
N ARG A 546 12.06 -20.39 5.43
CA ARG A 546 12.73 -20.57 6.72
C ARG A 546 14.05 -19.80 6.75
N GLY A 547 14.31 -19.05 7.85
CA GLY A 547 15.48 -18.20 8.02
C GLY A 547 15.38 -16.86 7.31
N VAL A 548 14.18 -16.47 6.92
CA VAL A 548 13.84 -15.12 6.45
C VAL A 548 12.83 -14.50 7.40
N SER A 549 13.03 -13.26 7.77
CA SER A 549 12.16 -12.56 8.73
C SER A 549 12.01 -11.09 8.35
N GLY A 550 11.03 -10.40 8.96
CA GLY A 550 10.86 -8.95 8.85
C GLY A 550 10.32 -8.47 7.50
N ILE A 551 9.81 -9.35 6.64
CA ILE A 551 8.94 -8.94 5.54
C ILE A 551 7.56 -8.68 6.15
N GLU A 552 7.01 -7.51 5.92
CA GLU A 552 5.70 -7.12 6.41
C GLU A 552 4.72 -7.11 5.23
N PHE A 553 3.81 -8.08 5.20
CA PHE A 553 2.73 -8.14 4.21
C PHE A 553 1.52 -7.35 4.70
N SER A 554 0.77 -6.78 3.78
CA SER A 554 -0.44 -6.03 4.07
C SER A 554 -1.57 -6.47 3.16
N PRO A 555 -2.82 -6.51 3.67
CA PRO A 555 -4.00 -6.80 2.87
C PRO A 555 -4.40 -5.64 1.93
N PHE A 556 -3.69 -4.51 2.00
CA PHE A 556 -4.01 -3.31 1.22
C PHE A 556 -3.09 -3.18 0.00
N LEU A 557 -3.49 -2.42 -1.01
CA LEU A 557 -2.78 -2.32 -2.30
C LEU A 557 -1.34 -1.77 -2.23
N THR A 558 -0.93 -1.13 -1.12
CA THR A 558 0.45 -0.70 -0.89
C THR A 558 1.38 -1.83 -0.46
N GLY A 559 0.88 -2.90 -0.04
CA GLY A 559 1.15 -4.31 0.00
C GLY A 559 2.31 -4.81 0.81
N ILE A 560 3.55 -4.44 0.63
CA ILE A 560 4.70 -5.12 1.25
C ILE A 560 5.78 -4.12 1.64
N SER A 561 6.17 -4.14 2.93
CA SER A 561 7.34 -3.43 3.43
C SER A 561 8.51 -4.39 3.61
N PHE A 562 9.66 -3.98 3.10
CA PHE A 562 10.91 -4.73 3.24
C PHE A 562 11.89 -4.07 4.21
N ARG A 563 11.47 -3.04 4.94
CA ARG A 563 12.34 -2.24 5.80
C ARG A 563 13.12 -3.07 6.81
N ASN A 564 12.48 -4.10 7.36
CA ASN A 564 13.03 -4.99 8.37
C ASN A 564 13.41 -6.37 7.81
N ALA A 565 13.29 -6.58 6.49
CA ALA A 565 13.48 -7.88 5.87
C ALA A 565 14.93 -8.33 5.92
N MET A 566 15.18 -9.50 6.48
CA MET A 566 16.52 -10.09 6.65
C MET A 566 16.53 -11.58 6.30
N ARG A 567 17.72 -12.05 5.85
CA ARG A 567 18.05 -13.46 5.72
C ARG A 567 19.04 -13.81 6.82
N GLU A 568 18.73 -14.88 7.59
CA GLU A 568 19.63 -15.41 8.63
C GLU A 568 20.81 -16.20 8.04
#